data_d7a46c0043c77967a18fcf1f6853cc59
#
_entry.id   d7a46c0043c77967a18fcf1f6853cc59
#
_cell.length_a   1.000
_cell.length_b   1.000
_cell.length_c   1.000
_cell.angle_alpha   90.00
_cell.angle_beta   90.00
_cell.angle_gamma   90.00
#
_symmetry.space_group_name_H-M   'P 1'
#
loop_
_entity.id
_entity.type
_entity.pdbx_description
1 polymer ?
#
loop_
_entity_poly.entity_id
_entity_poly.type
_entity_poly.pdbx_seq_one_letter_code
_entity_poly.pdbx_strand_id
1 'polypeptide(L)'
;GDPRWFSFPDVLRSAEKVMGKQVASRTSYYARNRVDVFFGKGSFADEHTLEVVDGSGAVDKLMAKEVIIATGSRPYRPADVNFSHPRIYDSDTILKLNHTPRTLIIYGAGVIGCEYASIFCGLGVKVDLIDTRDRLLSFLDDEISDALSYHLRNSSVLIRHNEEYEKIEGVDGRGVVLQLKSGKRLKADALLWCNGRTGNTDGLGLENVGLHPNGRGQLEVDENYRTSVVNIYAVGDVIGWPSLASAAFDQGRSAAGNIVSNDAWRFVDDVPTGIY
;
A
#
# COMPACT_ATOMS: atom_id res chain seq x y z
N GLY A 1 19.65 23.31 -2.03
CA GLY A 1 20.74 22.83 -1.19
C GLY A 1 21.33 21.57 -1.78
N ASP A 2 22.59 21.25 -1.48
CA ASP A 2 23.25 20.03 -1.94
C ASP A 2 22.52 18.80 -1.31
N PRO A 3 21.97 17.84 -2.09
CA PRO A 3 21.22 16.70 -1.59
C PRO A 3 21.99 15.80 -0.62
N ARG A 4 23.32 15.91 -0.59
CA ARG A 4 24.20 15.16 0.32
C ARG A 4 24.04 15.50 1.81
N TRP A 5 23.28 16.54 2.15
CA TRP A 5 23.06 17.00 3.53
C TRP A 5 21.82 16.42 4.18
N PHE A 6 20.96 15.73 3.43
CA PHE A 6 19.75 15.12 3.95
C PHE A 6 19.88 13.60 4.02
N SER A 7 19.48 13.04 5.14
CA SER A 7 19.36 11.58 5.33
C SER A 7 17.92 11.14 5.15
N PHE A 8 17.71 9.85 4.88
CA PHE A 8 16.35 9.29 4.84
C PHE A 8 15.59 9.51 6.15
N PRO A 9 16.18 9.35 7.36
CA PRO A 9 15.53 9.75 8.60
C PRO A 9 15.11 11.22 8.68
N ASP A 10 15.82 12.15 8.01
CA ASP A 10 15.39 13.56 7.95
C ASP A 10 14.11 13.73 7.13
N VAL A 11 14.02 13.02 6.01
CA VAL A 11 12.81 12.97 5.18
C VAL A 11 11.63 12.41 5.97
N LEU A 12 11.84 11.30 6.71
CA LEU A 12 10.81 10.70 7.56
C LEU A 12 10.30 11.66 8.63
N ARG A 13 11.18 12.37 9.32
CA ARG A 13 10.78 13.38 10.33
C ARG A 13 9.92 14.50 9.73
N SER A 14 10.18 14.87 8.49
CA SER A 14 9.35 15.86 7.79
C SER A 14 7.97 15.28 7.44
N ALA A 15 7.91 14.03 6.99
CA ALA A 15 6.67 13.32 6.70
C ALA A 15 5.81 13.12 7.97
N GLU A 16 6.42 12.76 9.11
CA GLU A 16 5.73 12.61 10.39
C GLU A 16 5.01 13.87 10.85
N LYS A 17 5.59 15.06 10.63
CA LYS A 17 4.93 16.34 10.94
C LYS A 17 3.67 16.55 10.09
N VAL A 18 3.71 16.15 8.81
CA VAL A 18 2.54 16.25 7.91
C VAL A 18 1.47 15.24 8.33
N MET A 19 1.87 13.99 8.60
CA MET A 19 0.95 12.96 9.09
C MET A 19 0.26 13.37 10.39
N GLY A 20 1.00 13.93 11.36
CA GLY A 20 0.43 14.41 12.62
C GLY A 20 -0.66 15.48 12.41
N LYS A 21 -0.44 16.42 11.48
CA LYS A 21 -1.46 17.43 11.12
C LYS A 21 -2.69 16.79 10.48
N GLN A 22 -2.49 15.82 9.58
CA GLN A 22 -3.60 15.13 8.93
C GLN A 22 -4.43 14.32 9.94
N VAL A 23 -3.79 13.59 10.85
CA VAL A 23 -4.48 12.84 11.91
C VAL A 23 -5.32 13.78 12.78
N ALA A 24 -4.73 14.90 13.26
CA ALA A 24 -5.45 15.89 14.06
C ALA A 24 -6.65 16.49 13.33
N SER A 25 -6.50 16.80 12.04
CA SER A 25 -7.58 17.31 11.20
C SER A 25 -8.73 16.29 11.07
N ARG A 26 -8.42 15.01 10.80
CA ARG A 26 -9.42 13.94 10.67
C ARG A 26 -10.16 13.70 11.99
N THR A 27 -9.43 13.64 13.12
CA THR A 27 -10.04 13.51 14.44
C THR A 27 -11.04 14.65 14.72
N SER A 28 -10.67 15.89 14.36
CA SER A 28 -11.57 17.03 14.45
C SER A 28 -12.82 16.90 13.57
N TYR A 29 -12.68 16.32 12.37
CA TYR A 29 -13.84 16.08 11.49
C TYR A 29 -14.79 15.05 12.07
N TYR A 30 -14.30 13.95 12.62
CA TYR A 30 -15.14 12.95 13.27
C TYR A 30 -15.91 13.54 14.44
N ALA A 31 -15.23 14.26 15.33
CA ALA A 31 -15.87 14.92 16.49
C ALA A 31 -16.97 15.92 16.08
N ARG A 32 -16.71 16.79 15.08
CA ARG A 32 -17.68 17.78 14.59
C ARG A 32 -18.90 17.14 13.93
N ASN A 33 -18.72 15.99 13.29
CA ASN A 33 -19.81 15.28 12.62
C ASN A 33 -20.46 14.21 13.51
N ARG A 34 -20.13 14.17 14.81
CA ARG A 34 -20.69 13.24 15.79
C ARG A 34 -20.51 11.77 15.36
N VAL A 35 -19.33 11.46 14.82
CA VAL A 35 -18.95 10.10 14.48
C VAL A 35 -18.28 9.48 15.70
N ASP A 36 -18.86 8.40 16.21
CA ASP A 36 -18.26 7.61 17.27
C ASP A 36 -17.08 6.80 16.74
N VAL A 37 -15.96 6.82 17.45
CA VAL A 37 -14.74 6.14 17.03
C VAL A 37 -14.37 5.07 18.07
N PHE A 38 -14.33 3.82 17.63
CA PHE A 38 -13.93 2.67 18.44
C PHE A 38 -12.53 2.22 18.02
N PHE A 39 -11.61 2.12 18.99
CA PHE A 39 -10.23 1.72 18.73
C PHE A 39 -10.04 0.24 19.01
N GLY A 40 -9.82 -0.55 17.96
CA GLY A 40 -9.64 -1.99 18.09
C GLY A 40 -9.64 -2.71 16.74
N LYS A 41 -9.69 -4.03 16.80
CA LYS A 41 -9.88 -4.90 15.64
C LYS A 41 -11.35 -5.23 15.52
N GLY A 42 -11.98 -4.76 14.46
CA GLY A 42 -13.37 -5.06 14.12
C GLY A 42 -13.50 -6.39 13.37
N SER A 43 -14.51 -7.17 13.70
CA SER A 43 -14.88 -8.39 12.97
C SER A 43 -16.38 -8.58 12.95
N PHE A 44 -16.91 -9.25 11.93
CA PHE A 44 -18.32 -9.61 11.86
C PHE A 44 -18.62 -10.79 12.77
N ALA A 45 -19.60 -10.64 13.66
CA ALA A 45 -20.26 -11.75 14.32
C ALA A 45 -21.41 -12.30 13.47
N ASP A 46 -22.15 -11.39 12.80
CA ASP A 46 -23.17 -11.64 11.79
C ASP A 46 -23.33 -10.40 10.89
N GLU A 47 -24.28 -10.40 9.95
CA GLU A 47 -24.49 -9.34 8.95
C GLU A 47 -24.79 -7.95 9.57
N HIS A 48 -25.25 -7.89 10.81
CA HIS A 48 -25.65 -6.67 11.50
C HIS A 48 -24.86 -6.41 12.80
N THR A 49 -24.02 -7.36 13.21
CA THR A 49 -23.27 -7.27 14.48
C THR A 49 -21.79 -7.31 14.22
N LEU A 50 -21.10 -6.26 14.68
CA LEU A 50 -19.64 -6.17 14.69
C LEU A 50 -19.13 -6.29 16.13
N GLU A 51 -18.05 -7.03 16.33
CA GLU A 51 -17.27 -7.06 17.56
C GLU A 51 -15.97 -6.28 17.35
N VAL A 52 -15.67 -5.35 18.25
CA VAL A 52 -14.43 -4.58 18.23
C VAL A 52 -13.63 -4.96 19.47
N VAL A 53 -12.49 -5.60 19.27
CA VAL A 53 -11.58 -6.01 20.36
C VAL A 53 -10.47 -4.96 20.48
N ASP A 54 -10.40 -4.28 21.62
CA ASP A 54 -9.40 -3.26 21.89
C ASP A 54 -8.04 -3.86 22.31
N GLY A 55 -7.05 -2.98 22.55
CA GLY A 55 -5.70 -3.38 22.95
C GLY A 55 -5.62 -4.04 24.36
N SER A 56 -6.65 -3.96 25.18
CA SER A 56 -6.76 -4.63 26.49
C SER A 56 -7.47 -5.98 26.41
N GLY A 57 -8.08 -6.28 25.27
CA GLY A 57 -8.91 -7.46 25.05
C GLY A 57 -10.38 -7.24 25.42
N ALA A 58 -10.81 -6.02 25.75
CA ALA A 58 -12.20 -5.70 25.94
C ALA A 58 -12.95 -5.72 24.59
N VAL A 59 -14.20 -6.15 24.61
CA VAL A 59 -15.02 -6.34 23.39
C VAL A 59 -16.21 -5.41 23.45
N ASP A 60 -16.29 -4.50 22.47
CA ASP A 60 -17.49 -3.73 22.17
C ASP A 60 -18.32 -4.43 21.11
N LYS A 61 -19.63 -4.55 21.33
CA LYS A 61 -20.57 -5.05 20.32
C LYS A 61 -21.35 -3.90 19.72
N LEU A 62 -21.24 -3.78 18.40
CA LEU A 62 -21.90 -2.72 17.63
C LEU A 62 -22.95 -3.33 16.72
N MET A 63 -24.15 -2.79 16.77
CA MET A 63 -25.21 -3.15 15.83
C MET A 63 -25.30 -2.10 14.72
N ALA A 64 -25.28 -2.53 13.48
CA ALA A 64 -25.35 -1.67 12.31
C ALA A 64 -26.43 -2.16 11.32
N LYS A 65 -27.13 -1.21 10.70
CA LYS A 65 -28.04 -1.52 9.58
C LYS A 65 -27.24 -1.78 8.31
N GLU A 66 -26.22 -0.96 8.08
CA GLU A 66 -25.34 -0.99 6.91
C GLU A 66 -23.89 -0.92 7.38
N VAL A 67 -22.99 -1.59 6.68
CA VAL A 67 -21.56 -1.62 7.00
C VAL A 67 -20.75 -1.29 5.76
N ILE A 68 -19.73 -0.44 5.90
CA ILE A 68 -18.73 -0.16 4.85
C ILE A 68 -17.38 -0.70 5.31
N ILE A 69 -16.82 -1.66 4.57
CA ILE A 69 -15.47 -2.18 4.78
C ILE A 69 -14.49 -1.26 4.05
N ALA A 70 -13.64 -0.57 4.81
CA ALA A 70 -12.63 0.35 4.27
C ALA A 70 -11.24 0.09 4.91
N THR A 71 -10.91 -1.18 5.06
CA THR A 71 -9.72 -1.66 5.80
C THR A 71 -8.41 -1.52 5.03
N GLY A 72 -8.48 -1.12 3.75
CA GLY A 72 -7.30 -0.84 2.94
C GLY A 72 -6.52 -2.09 2.55
N SER A 73 -5.22 -1.90 2.34
CA SER A 73 -4.31 -2.95 1.90
C SER A 73 -2.96 -2.86 2.62
N ARG A 74 -2.17 -3.92 2.51
CA ARG A 74 -0.80 -4.02 3.02
C ARG A 74 0.14 -4.53 1.93
N PRO A 75 1.47 -4.36 2.06
CA PRO A 75 2.43 -4.97 1.15
C PRO A 75 2.25 -6.49 1.09
N TYR A 76 2.28 -7.05 -0.11
CA TYR A 76 2.36 -8.48 -0.29
C TYR A 76 3.74 -8.99 0.13
N ARG A 77 3.78 -10.04 0.94
CA ARG A 77 4.99 -10.71 1.40
C ARG A 77 4.97 -12.17 0.96
N PRO A 78 5.80 -12.57 -0.02
CA PRO A 78 5.92 -13.98 -0.37
C PRO A 78 6.56 -14.76 0.78
N ALA A 79 6.14 -16.01 0.95
CA ALA A 79 6.54 -16.84 2.09
C ALA A 79 8.04 -17.24 2.08
N ASP A 80 8.66 -17.21 0.91
CA ASP A 80 10.08 -17.55 0.69
C ASP A 80 11.04 -16.38 0.89
N VAL A 81 10.52 -15.16 1.21
CA VAL A 81 11.32 -13.98 1.53
C VAL A 81 11.30 -13.69 3.03
N ASN A 82 12.48 -13.66 3.65
CA ASN A 82 12.60 -13.43 5.09
C ASN A 82 12.53 -11.94 5.47
N PHE A 83 11.32 -11.42 5.67
CA PHE A 83 11.10 -10.05 6.14
C PHE A 83 11.45 -9.79 7.61
N SER A 84 11.86 -10.81 8.37
CA SER A 84 12.42 -10.62 9.71
C SER A 84 13.89 -10.20 9.66
N HIS A 85 14.54 -10.31 8.52
CA HIS A 85 15.94 -9.88 8.35
C HIS A 85 16.04 -8.34 8.38
N PRO A 86 16.97 -7.74 9.14
CA PRO A 86 17.02 -6.29 9.38
C PRO A 86 17.45 -5.46 8.15
N ARG A 87 17.67 -6.08 7.01
CA ARG A 87 18.04 -5.43 5.73
C ARG A 87 17.05 -5.71 4.61
N ILE A 88 15.95 -6.42 4.89
CA ILE A 88 14.90 -6.73 3.92
C ILE A 88 13.62 -6.03 4.39
N TYR A 89 13.15 -5.09 3.58
CA TYR A 89 12.02 -4.22 3.87
C TYR A 89 10.90 -4.39 2.86
N ASP A 90 9.70 -4.08 3.24
CA ASP A 90 8.60 -3.71 2.35
C ASP A 90 8.31 -2.21 2.45
N SER A 91 7.31 -1.71 1.70
CA SER A 91 6.98 -0.28 1.65
C SER A 91 6.50 0.31 2.99
N ASP A 92 6.07 -0.52 3.95
CA ASP A 92 5.65 -0.07 5.28
C ASP A 92 6.84 -0.11 6.26
N THR A 93 7.64 -1.19 6.22
CA THR A 93 8.75 -1.37 7.16
C THR A 93 9.96 -0.50 6.83
N ILE A 94 10.14 -0.09 5.58
CA ILE A 94 11.19 0.87 5.18
C ILE A 94 11.05 2.21 5.90
N LEU A 95 9.85 2.59 6.30
CA LEU A 95 9.58 3.80 7.07
C LEU A 95 10.15 3.77 8.50
N LYS A 96 10.68 2.63 8.94
CA LYS A 96 11.39 2.49 10.22
C LYS A 96 12.91 2.52 10.06
N LEU A 97 13.40 2.77 8.86
CA LEU A 97 14.82 2.79 8.57
C LEU A 97 15.49 3.99 9.26
N ASN A 98 16.48 3.72 10.08
CA ASN A 98 17.16 4.70 10.93
C ASN A 98 18.48 5.25 10.36
N HIS A 99 18.79 4.89 9.14
CA HIS A 99 19.99 5.34 8.41
C HIS A 99 19.70 5.40 6.92
N THR A 100 20.58 6.02 6.14
CA THR A 100 20.51 6.00 4.68
C THR A 100 21.47 4.92 4.16
N PRO A 101 21.01 3.88 3.45
CA PRO A 101 21.90 2.88 2.86
C PRO A 101 22.74 3.51 1.73
N ARG A 102 23.90 2.94 1.43
CA ARG A 102 24.69 3.36 0.27
C ARG A 102 24.17 2.77 -1.03
N THR A 103 23.66 1.55 -0.94
CA THR A 103 23.13 0.77 -2.06
C THR A 103 21.80 0.14 -1.68
N LEU A 104 20.83 0.18 -2.58
CA LEU A 104 19.49 -0.36 -2.36
C LEU A 104 19.03 -1.11 -3.60
N ILE A 105 18.57 -2.34 -3.41
CA ILE A 105 17.82 -3.06 -4.42
C ILE A 105 16.33 -2.81 -4.16
N ILE A 106 15.60 -2.37 -5.18
CA ILE A 106 14.13 -2.26 -5.13
C ILE A 106 13.57 -3.32 -6.06
N TYR A 107 12.82 -4.28 -5.51
CA TYR A 107 12.17 -5.31 -6.29
C TYR A 107 10.69 -5.00 -6.48
N GLY A 108 10.31 -4.76 -7.74
CA GLY A 108 8.99 -4.31 -8.17
C GLY A 108 9.01 -2.84 -8.59
N ALA A 109 8.93 -2.61 -9.90
CA ALA A 109 8.95 -1.29 -10.52
C ALA A 109 7.53 -0.78 -10.84
N GLY A 110 6.59 -1.00 -9.93
CA GLY A 110 5.29 -0.32 -9.91
C GLY A 110 5.41 1.12 -9.40
N VAL A 111 4.28 1.80 -9.18
CA VAL A 111 4.24 3.19 -8.68
C VAL A 111 5.10 3.34 -7.43
N ILE A 112 4.86 2.53 -6.40
CA ILE A 112 5.58 2.57 -5.12
C ILE A 112 7.09 2.38 -5.32
N GLY A 113 7.49 1.39 -6.13
CA GLY A 113 8.91 1.13 -6.40
C GLY A 113 9.60 2.27 -7.14
N CYS A 114 8.94 2.90 -8.11
CA CYS A 114 9.45 4.06 -8.83
C CYS A 114 9.58 5.29 -7.93
N GLU A 115 8.60 5.55 -7.07
CA GLU A 115 8.63 6.65 -6.11
C GLU A 115 9.76 6.49 -5.10
N TYR A 116 9.93 5.30 -4.51
CA TYR A 116 11.07 5.04 -3.62
C TYR A 116 12.41 5.12 -4.36
N ALA A 117 12.48 4.65 -5.61
CA ALA A 117 13.70 4.80 -6.41
C ALA A 117 14.06 6.29 -6.61
N SER A 118 13.06 7.13 -6.89
CA SER A 118 13.23 8.58 -6.99
C SER A 118 13.71 9.20 -5.67
N ILE A 119 13.09 8.86 -4.55
CA ILE A 119 13.46 9.37 -3.21
C ILE A 119 14.90 8.98 -2.86
N PHE A 120 15.24 7.69 -2.96
CA PHE A 120 16.55 7.21 -2.55
C PHE A 120 17.68 7.71 -3.48
N CYS A 121 17.46 7.75 -4.79
CA CYS A 121 18.49 8.32 -5.69
C CYS A 121 18.69 9.82 -5.43
N GLY A 122 17.62 10.57 -5.11
CA GLY A 122 17.71 11.96 -4.68
C GLY A 122 18.54 12.18 -3.40
N LEU A 123 18.64 11.15 -2.55
CA LEU A 123 19.51 11.14 -1.36
C LEU A 123 20.93 10.61 -1.65
N GLY A 124 21.28 10.36 -2.91
CA GLY A 124 22.60 9.86 -3.31
C GLY A 124 22.80 8.36 -3.13
N VAL A 125 21.74 7.59 -2.90
CA VAL A 125 21.78 6.13 -2.82
C VAL A 125 21.90 5.53 -4.23
N LYS A 126 22.75 4.54 -4.41
CA LYS A 126 22.80 3.76 -5.65
C LYS A 126 21.66 2.76 -5.65
N VAL A 127 20.74 2.88 -6.61
CA VAL A 127 19.52 2.09 -6.68
C VAL A 127 19.57 1.14 -7.88
N ASP A 128 19.37 -0.16 -7.62
CA ASP A 128 19.00 -1.16 -8.63
C ASP A 128 17.48 -1.37 -8.56
N LEU A 129 16.75 -0.95 -9.59
CA LEU A 129 15.31 -1.12 -9.71
C LEU A 129 15.01 -2.32 -10.60
N ILE A 130 14.39 -3.36 -10.03
CA ILE A 130 14.11 -4.63 -10.72
C ILE A 130 12.66 -4.63 -11.18
N ASP A 131 12.46 -4.84 -12.47
CA ASP A 131 11.15 -4.95 -13.11
C ASP A 131 10.99 -6.32 -13.77
N THR A 132 9.92 -7.01 -13.47
CA THR A 132 9.58 -8.28 -14.12
C THR A 132 9.03 -8.08 -15.54
N ARG A 133 8.70 -6.85 -15.91
CA ARG A 133 8.18 -6.44 -17.21
C ARG A 133 9.27 -5.78 -18.06
N ASP A 134 8.98 -5.60 -19.31
CA ASP A 134 9.85 -4.94 -20.29
C ASP A 134 9.82 -3.41 -20.22
N ARG A 135 8.78 -2.84 -19.54
CA ARG A 135 8.54 -1.40 -19.43
C ARG A 135 8.01 -1.03 -18.05
N LEU A 136 8.43 0.13 -17.54
CA LEU A 136 7.87 0.73 -16.32
C LEU A 136 6.41 1.13 -16.54
N LEU A 137 5.56 0.88 -15.54
CA LEU A 137 4.21 1.43 -15.45
C LEU A 137 3.41 1.29 -16.75
N SER A 138 3.32 0.08 -17.28
CA SER A 138 2.72 -0.25 -18.59
C SER A 138 1.23 0.15 -18.74
N PHE A 139 0.59 0.63 -17.68
CA PHE A 139 -0.78 1.18 -17.69
C PHE A 139 -0.81 2.68 -18.01
N LEU A 140 0.33 3.34 -18.07
CA LEU A 140 0.45 4.74 -18.50
C LEU A 140 0.72 4.83 -19.99
N ASP A 141 0.57 6.04 -20.52
CA ASP A 141 0.99 6.38 -21.86
C ASP A 141 2.49 6.10 -22.06
N ASP A 142 2.84 5.60 -23.24
CA ASP A 142 4.19 5.20 -23.59
C ASP A 142 5.20 6.34 -23.42
N GLU A 143 4.84 7.55 -23.84
CA GLU A 143 5.71 8.72 -23.75
C GLU A 143 6.00 9.08 -22.28
N ILE A 144 5.01 8.93 -21.39
CA ILE A 144 5.18 9.20 -19.95
C ILE A 144 6.09 8.15 -19.31
N SER A 145 5.88 6.87 -19.63
CA SER A 145 6.71 5.77 -19.11
C SER A 145 8.16 5.88 -19.57
N ASP A 146 8.39 6.28 -20.82
CA ASP A 146 9.73 6.50 -21.36
C ASP A 146 10.40 7.73 -20.74
N ALA A 147 9.66 8.83 -20.53
CA ALA A 147 10.17 10.02 -19.84
C ALA A 147 10.58 9.70 -18.38
N LEU A 148 9.77 8.92 -17.66
CA LEU A 148 10.10 8.47 -16.31
C LEU A 148 11.35 7.60 -16.30
N SER A 149 11.43 6.63 -17.20
CA SER A 149 12.61 5.75 -17.35
C SER A 149 13.87 6.54 -17.64
N TYR A 150 13.79 7.53 -18.54
CA TYR A 150 14.90 8.43 -18.84
C TYR A 150 15.32 9.24 -17.62
N HIS A 151 14.37 9.82 -16.89
CA HIS A 151 14.64 10.61 -15.69
C HIS A 151 15.33 9.79 -14.60
N LEU A 152 14.80 8.59 -14.29
CA LEU A 152 15.39 7.70 -13.29
C LEU A 152 16.82 7.29 -13.68
N ARG A 153 17.07 6.91 -14.94
CA ARG A 153 18.41 6.55 -15.43
C ARG A 153 19.37 7.74 -15.37
N ASN A 154 18.92 8.95 -15.74
CA ASN A 154 19.72 10.15 -15.64
C ASN A 154 20.07 10.50 -14.19
N SER A 155 19.23 10.11 -13.25
CA SER A 155 19.48 10.20 -11.81
C SER A 155 20.29 9.02 -11.23
N SER A 156 20.91 8.21 -12.11
CA SER A 156 21.76 7.06 -11.76
C SER A 156 21.02 5.85 -11.15
N VAL A 157 19.72 5.70 -11.39
CA VAL A 157 19.01 4.46 -11.09
C VAL A 157 19.29 3.44 -12.18
N LEU A 158 19.74 2.25 -11.79
CA LEU A 158 19.96 1.14 -12.73
C LEU A 158 18.68 0.32 -12.84
N ILE A 159 17.93 0.50 -13.93
CA ILE A 159 16.69 -0.23 -14.20
C ILE A 159 17.01 -1.54 -14.90
N ARG A 160 16.52 -2.65 -14.35
CA ARG A 160 16.67 -4.01 -14.90
C ARG A 160 15.31 -4.57 -15.23
N HIS A 161 14.97 -4.56 -16.52
CA HIS A 161 13.74 -5.13 -17.06
C HIS A 161 13.85 -6.63 -17.29
N ASN A 162 12.69 -7.32 -17.33
CA ASN A 162 12.57 -8.76 -17.60
C ASN A 162 13.40 -9.62 -16.62
N GLU A 163 13.47 -9.18 -15.37
CA GLU A 163 14.22 -9.88 -14.32
C GLU A 163 13.28 -10.35 -13.21
N GLU A 164 13.36 -11.63 -12.91
CA GLU A 164 12.66 -12.25 -11.81
C GLU A 164 13.63 -12.73 -10.74
N TYR A 165 13.23 -12.61 -9.47
CA TYR A 165 14.04 -13.19 -8.40
C TYR A 165 13.94 -14.73 -8.40
N GLU A 166 15.02 -15.35 -8.07
CA GLU A 166 15.11 -16.76 -7.75
C GLU A 166 15.22 -16.94 -6.24
N LYS A 167 16.05 -16.11 -5.59
CA LYS A 167 16.30 -16.16 -4.15
C LYS A 167 16.73 -14.81 -3.60
N ILE A 168 16.29 -14.50 -2.39
CA ILE A 168 16.73 -13.33 -1.61
C ILE A 168 17.34 -13.85 -0.30
N GLU A 169 18.59 -13.49 -0.05
CA GLU A 169 19.32 -13.89 1.14
C GLU A 169 19.82 -12.65 1.90
N GLY A 170 19.47 -12.57 3.20
CA GLY A 170 20.15 -11.66 4.11
C GLY A 170 21.53 -12.22 4.46
N VAL A 171 22.54 -11.36 4.44
CA VAL A 171 23.91 -11.73 4.83
C VAL A 171 24.22 -10.99 6.12
N ASP A 172 24.41 -11.72 7.22
CA ASP A 172 24.61 -11.19 8.56
C ASP A 172 25.66 -10.07 8.58
N GLY A 173 25.21 -8.89 9.04
CA GLY A 173 26.03 -7.68 9.15
C GLY A 173 26.55 -7.07 7.85
N ARG A 174 26.21 -7.62 6.67
CA ARG A 174 26.81 -7.25 5.38
C ARG A 174 25.83 -6.84 4.29
N GLY A 175 24.51 -6.88 4.55
CA GLY A 175 23.50 -6.50 3.58
C GLY A 175 22.68 -7.68 3.04
N VAL A 176 22.34 -7.62 1.77
CA VAL A 176 21.48 -8.60 1.08
C VAL A 176 22.09 -9.05 -0.24
N VAL A 177 21.74 -10.25 -0.66
CA VAL A 177 22.04 -10.80 -1.99
C VAL A 177 20.74 -11.18 -2.65
N LEU A 178 20.47 -10.61 -3.83
CA LEU A 178 19.38 -10.99 -4.71
C LEU A 178 19.96 -11.85 -5.85
N GLN A 179 19.53 -13.08 -5.95
CA GLN A 179 19.79 -13.94 -7.10
C GLN A 179 18.59 -13.86 -8.05
N LEU A 180 18.87 -13.58 -9.32
CA LEU A 180 17.88 -13.51 -10.38
C LEU A 180 17.87 -14.81 -11.18
N LYS A 181 16.71 -15.17 -11.74
CA LYS A 181 16.56 -16.34 -12.61
C LYS A 181 17.46 -16.30 -13.85
N SER A 182 17.88 -15.10 -14.28
CA SER A 182 18.89 -14.93 -15.33
C SER A 182 20.31 -15.34 -14.94
N GLY A 183 20.53 -15.78 -13.69
CA GLY A 183 21.83 -16.12 -13.14
C GLY A 183 22.62 -14.94 -12.56
N LYS A 184 22.13 -13.71 -12.71
CA LYS A 184 22.79 -12.54 -12.11
C LYS A 184 22.63 -12.53 -10.60
N ARG A 185 23.68 -12.07 -9.90
CA ARG A 185 23.68 -11.89 -8.45
C ARG A 185 23.97 -10.43 -8.12
N LEU A 186 23.03 -9.79 -7.44
CA LEU A 186 23.13 -8.40 -7.01
C LEU A 186 23.36 -8.36 -5.50
N LYS A 187 24.23 -7.44 -5.06
CA LYS A 187 24.51 -7.21 -3.64
C LYS A 187 24.21 -5.77 -3.28
N ALA A 188 23.54 -5.55 -2.14
CA ALA A 188 23.25 -4.22 -1.64
C ALA A 188 23.25 -4.20 -0.11
N ASP A 189 23.27 -2.98 0.47
CA ASP A 189 23.14 -2.77 1.92
C ASP A 189 21.75 -3.13 2.41
N ALA A 190 20.73 -2.95 1.55
CA ALA A 190 19.33 -3.25 1.86
C ALA A 190 18.55 -3.64 0.59
N LEU A 191 17.41 -4.30 0.80
CA LEU A 191 16.44 -4.63 -0.24
C LEU A 191 15.06 -4.12 0.20
N LEU A 192 14.37 -3.46 -0.73
CA LEU A 192 12.99 -3.02 -0.61
C LEU A 192 12.11 -3.84 -1.56
N TRP A 193 11.15 -4.56 -1.00
CA TRP A 193 10.16 -5.31 -1.74
C TRP A 193 8.92 -4.44 -1.99
N CYS A 194 8.64 -4.15 -3.27
CA CYS A 194 7.48 -3.35 -3.71
C CYS A 194 6.61 -4.10 -4.73
N ASN A 195 6.62 -5.44 -4.73
CA ASN A 195 5.92 -6.24 -5.74
C ASN A 195 4.58 -6.76 -5.23
N GLY A 196 3.56 -5.91 -5.34
CA GLY A 196 2.17 -6.25 -5.04
C GLY A 196 1.67 -5.81 -3.67
N ARG A 197 0.35 -5.78 -3.56
CA ARG A 197 -0.39 -5.48 -2.32
C ARG A 197 -1.48 -6.51 -2.09
N THR A 198 -1.85 -6.71 -0.84
CA THR A 198 -2.89 -7.63 -0.39
C THR A 198 -3.95 -6.83 0.36
N GLY A 199 -5.23 -7.05 0.08
CA GLY A 199 -6.34 -6.44 0.81
C GLY A 199 -6.35 -6.89 2.28
N ASN A 200 -6.72 -5.99 3.19
CA ASN A 200 -6.77 -6.27 4.61
C ASN A 200 -8.12 -6.88 5.00
N THR A 201 -8.30 -8.14 4.68
CA THR A 201 -9.52 -8.91 4.94
C THR A 201 -9.34 -10.00 5.99
N ASP A 202 -8.10 -10.29 6.41
CA ASP A 202 -7.84 -11.31 7.42
C ASP A 202 -8.39 -10.90 8.78
N GLY A 203 -9.09 -11.83 9.43
CA GLY A 203 -9.63 -11.64 10.77
C GLY A 203 -10.83 -10.70 10.85
N LEU A 204 -11.46 -10.38 9.71
CA LEU A 204 -12.71 -9.61 9.68
C LEU A 204 -13.96 -10.47 9.96
N GLY A 205 -13.83 -11.79 10.08
CA GLY A 205 -14.99 -12.69 10.27
C GLY A 205 -15.89 -12.74 9.03
N LEU A 206 -15.31 -12.60 7.83
CA LEU A 206 -16.08 -12.57 6.57
C LEU A 206 -16.84 -13.87 6.30
N GLU A 207 -16.34 -14.98 6.80
CA GLU A 207 -16.99 -16.29 6.76
C GLU A 207 -18.35 -16.29 7.48
N ASN A 208 -18.52 -15.46 8.52
CA ASN A 208 -19.78 -15.34 9.29
C ASN A 208 -20.89 -14.64 8.49
N VAL A 209 -20.51 -13.93 7.41
CA VAL A 209 -21.43 -13.21 6.54
C VAL A 209 -21.39 -13.71 5.08
N GLY A 210 -20.70 -14.83 4.83
CA GLY A 210 -20.64 -15.44 3.50
C GLY A 210 -19.84 -14.66 2.47
N LEU A 211 -18.94 -13.78 2.88
CA LEU A 211 -18.02 -13.05 2.00
C LEU A 211 -16.69 -13.80 1.85
N HIS A 212 -16.20 -13.88 0.62
CA HIS A 212 -14.96 -14.56 0.28
C HIS A 212 -14.03 -13.64 -0.51
N PRO A 213 -12.89 -13.23 0.07
CA PRO A 213 -11.90 -12.47 -0.67
C PRO A 213 -11.25 -13.28 -1.79
N ASN A 214 -10.80 -12.62 -2.84
CA ASN A 214 -10.02 -13.26 -3.90
C ASN A 214 -8.59 -13.64 -3.40
N GLY A 215 -7.78 -14.26 -4.27
CA GLY A 215 -6.41 -14.68 -3.95
C GLY A 215 -5.45 -13.54 -3.55
N ARG A 216 -5.86 -12.27 -3.72
CA ARG A 216 -5.15 -11.07 -3.25
C ARG A 216 -5.78 -10.45 -2.00
N GLY A 217 -6.69 -11.14 -1.35
CA GLY A 217 -7.39 -10.62 -0.17
C GLY A 217 -8.35 -9.47 -0.48
N GLN A 218 -8.78 -9.31 -1.72
CA GLN A 218 -9.65 -8.21 -2.14
C GLN A 218 -11.10 -8.67 -2.19
N LEU A 219 -12.03 -7.74 -1.91
CA LEU A 219 -13.47 -7.96 -1.99
C LEU A 219 -14.01 -7.49 -3.34
N GLU A 220 -14.90 -8.28 -3.92
CA GLU A 220 -15.64 -7.89 -5.11
C GLU A 220 -16.88 -7.08 -4.73
N VAL A 221 -17.16 -6.03 -5.52
CA VAL A 221 -18.32 -5.15 -5.36
C VAL A 221 -18.99 -4.86 -6.69
N ASP A 222 -20.27 -4.49 -6.62
CA ASP A 222 -21.03 -3.98 -7.77
C ASP A 222 -20.72 -2.50 -8.06
N GLU A 223 -21.42 -1.92 -9.02
CA GLU A 223 -21.31 -0.50 -9.40
C GLU A 223 -21.72 0.48 -8.30
N ASN A 224 -22.38 0.02 -7.25
CA ASN A 224 -22.79 0.80 -6.07
C ASN A 224 -21.85 0.57 -4.87
N TYR A 225 -20.71 -0.10 -5.08
CA TYR A 225 -19.76 -0.53 -4.03
C TYR A 225 -20.36 -1.53 -3.03
N ARG A 226 -21.45 -2.22 -3.38
CA ARG A 226 -22.09 -3.24 -2.56
C ARG A 226 -21.43 -4.60 -2.82
N THR A 227 -21.18 -5.35 -1.77
CA THR A 227 -20.72 -6.75 -1.88
C THR A 227 -21.88 -7.66 -2.27
N SER A 228 -21.66 -8.97 -2.31
CA SER A 228 -22.75 -9.96 -2.48
C SER A 228 -23.75 -9.97 -1.32
N VAL A 229 -23.43 -9.35 -0.19
CA VAL A 229 -24.32 -9.18 0.97
C VAL A 229 -24.92 -7.77 0.93
N VAL A 230 -26.24 -7.71 0.89
CA VAL A 230 -27.00 -6.51 0.50
C VAL A 230 -26.74 -5.25 1.35
N ASN A 231 -26.42 -5.43 2.62
CA ASN A 231 -26.14 -4.35 3.59
C ASN A 231 -24.63 -4.17 3.87
N ILE A 232 -23.75 -4.83 3.12
CA ILE A 232 -22.31 -4.72 3.30
C ILE A 232 -21.67 -4.17 2.02
N TYR A 233 -20.96 -3.06 2.16
CA TYR A 233 -20.24 -2.35 1.12
C TYR A 233 -18.73 -2.47 1.34
N ALA A 234 -17.95 -2.28 0.29
CA ALA A 234 -16.49 -2.18 0.42
C ALA A 234 -15.93 -1.10 -0.50
N VAL A 235 -14.92 -0.36 -0.02
CA VAL A 235 -14.33 0.78 -0.74
C VAL A 235 -12.83 0.91 -0.45
N GLY A 236 -12.11 1.61 -1.31
CA GLY A 236 -10.68 1.84 -1.19
C GLY A 236 -9.84 0.61 -1.55
N ASP A 237 -8.62 0.54 -1.05
CA ASP A 237 -7.66 -0.50 -1.46
C ASP A 237 -8.12 -1.93 -1.21
N VAL A 238 -9.07 -2.16 -0.31
CA VAL A 238 -9.60 -3.51 -0.02
C VAL A 238 -10.37 -4.09 -1.21
N ILE A 239 -10.84 -3.25 -2.15
CA ILE A 239 -11.45 -3.69 -3.41
C ILE A 239 -10.47 -3.72 -4.58
N GLY A 240 -9.21 -3.32 -4.37
CA GLY A 240 -8.15 -3.34 -5.37
C GLY A 240 -8.03 -2.05 -6.17
N TRP A 241 -7.98 -2.16 -7.49
CA TRP A 241 -7.81 -1.02 -8.39
C TRP A 241 -8.89 0.06 -8.20
N PRO A 242 -8.56 1.38 -8.24
CA PRO A 242 -7.25 1.96 -8.58
C PRO A 242 -6.28 2.12 -7.39
N SER A 243 -6.66 1.80 -6.16
CA SER A 243 -5.81 1.87 -4.95
C SER A 243 -5.16 3.25 -4.74
N LEU A 244 -5.94 4.31 -4.93
CA LEU A 244 -5.56 5.70 -4.73
C LEU A 244 -6.40 6.34 -3.63
N ALA A 245 -5.79 7.16 -2.79
CA ALA A 245 -6.49 7.84 -1.70
C ALA A 245 -7.64 8.74 -2.19
N SER A 246 -7.47 9.44 -3.32
CA SER A 246 -8.52 10.24 -3.96
C SER A 246 -9.71 9.38 -4.37
N ALA A 247 -9.45 8.26 -5.04
CA ALA A 247 -10.48 7.31 -5.42
C ALA A 247 -11.21 6.73 -4.20
N ALA A 248 -10.48 6.35 -3.16
CA ALA A 248 -11.07 5.81 -1.92
C ALA A 248 -12.04 6.80 -1.26
N PHE A 249 -11.72 8.11 -1.28
CA PHE A 249 -12.64 9.15 -0.81
C PHE A 249 -13.93 9.21 -1.62
N ASP A 250 -13.82 9.19 -2.95
CA ASP A 250 -14.99 9.30 -3.83
C ASP A 250 -15.82 8.02 -3.80
N GLN A 251 -15.18 6.85 -3.73
CA GLN A 251 -15.84 5.57 -3.50
C GLN A 251 -16.62 5.56 -2.19
N GLY A 252 -16.02 6.06 -1.09
CA GLY A 252 -16.69 6.16 0.21
C GLY A 252 -17.90 7.10 0.18
N ARG A 253 -17.80 8.24 -0.53
CA ARG A 253 -18.94 9.14 -0.72
C ARG A 253 -20.06 8.49 -1.52
N SER A 254 -19.71 7.79 -2.60
CA SER A 254 -20.68 7.08 -3.44
C SER A 254 -21.39 5.98 -2.67
N ALA A 255 -20.65 5.13 -1.94
CA ALA A 255 -21.25 4.11 -1.08
C ALA A 255 -22.18 4.71 -0.04
N ALA A 256 -21.75 5.76 0.68
CA ALA A 256 -22.59 6.44 1.66
C ALA A 256 -23.84 7.09 1.03
N GLY A 257 -23.70 7.68 -0.16
CA GLY A 257 -24.82 8.23 -0.92
C GLY A 257 -25.85 7.16 -1.29
N ASN A 258 -25.40 6.01 -1.75
CA ASN A 258 -26.27 4.88 -2.07
C ASN A 258 -27.00 4.32 -0.83
N ILE A 259 -26.36 4.33 0.34
CA ILE A 259 -26.98 3.91 1.60
C ILE A 259 -28.09 4.90 2.03
N VAL A 260 -27.85 6.20 1.89
CA VAL A 260 -28.75 7.24 2.45
C VAL A 260 -29.92 7.57 1.52
N SER A 261 -29.69 7.72 0.23
CA SER A 261 -30.67 8.27 -0.70
C SER A 261 -31.14 7.30 -1.77
N ASN A 262 -30.50 6.15 -1.91
CA ASN A 262 -30.72 5.22 -3.02
C ASN A 262 -30.59 5.89 -4.42
N ASP A 263 -30.03 7.11 -4.45
CA ASP A 263 -29.68 7.83 -5.67
C ASP A 263 -28.37 7.25 -6.19
N ALA A 264 -28.36 6.76 -7.40
CA ALA A 264 -27.18 6.18 -8.05
C ALA A 264 -26.05 7.20 -8.13
N TRP A 265 -25.23 7.26 -7.10
CA TRP A 265 -23.95 7.93 -7.15
C TRP A 265 -23.04 7.13 -8.08
N ARG A 266 -22.34 7.85 -8.94
CA ARG A 266 -21.59 7.26 -10.03
C ARG A 266 -20.45 6.39 -9.51
N PHE A 267 -20.27 5.22 -10.12
CA PHE A 267 -19.03 4.44 -9.94
C PHE A 267 -17.81 5.28 -10.35
N VAL A 268 -16.75 5.24 -9.54
CA VAL A 268 -15.53 6.04 -9.77
C VAL A 268 -14.60 5.25 -10.67
N ASP A 269 -14.70 5.48 -11.97
CA ASP A 269 -13.95 4.79 -13.03
C ASP A 269 -12.87 5.66 -13.69
N ASP A 270 -13.00 6.98 -13.61
CA ASP A 270 -12.05 7.94 -14.18
C ASP A 270 -11.35 8.72 -13.06
N VAL A 271 -10.17 8.25 -12.65
CA VAL A 271 -9.41 8.83 -11.54
C VAL A 271 -8.07 9.35 -12.04
N PRO A 272 -7.81 10.67 -11.89
CA PRO A 272 -6.48 11.22 -12.17
C PRO A 272 -5.41 10.53 -11.33
N THR A 273 -4.40 9.98 -11.99
CA THR A 273 -3.27 9.31 -11.34
C THR A 273 -2.03 10.18 -11.43
N GLY A 274 -1.46 10.55 -10.28
CA GLY A 274 -0.17 11.22 -10.18
C GLY A 274 0.89 10.27 -9.62
N ILE A 275 2.11 10.35 -10.16
CA ILE A 275 3.30 9.65 -9.68
C ILE A 275 4.35 10.70 -9.36
N TYR A 276 4.93 10.65 -8.16
CA TYR A 276 5.84 11.68 -7.63
C TYR A 276 7.29 11.20 -7.53
#